data_4a608dae56f26be58bcbfae9f01caacd
#
_entry.id   4a608dae56f26be58bcbfae9f01caacd
#
_cell.length_a   1.000
_cell.length_b   1.000
_cell.length_c   1.000
_cell.angle_alpha   90.00
_cell.angle_beta   90.00
_cell.angle_gamma   90.00
#
_symmetry.space_group_name_H-M   'P 1'
#
loop_
_entity.id
_entity.type
_entity.pdbx_description
1 polymer ?
#
loop_
_entity_poly.entity_id
_entity_poly.type
_entity_poly.pdbx_seq_one_letter_code
_entity_poly.pdbx_strand_id
1 'polypeptide(L)'
;MIAFIEGTLVKKTISTAVVSTASGLGYELFVPVTDLQQLPPNGSKVLLHTYLQVKEDGVALFGFLSEEALQIFKLLITVNGIGPKGAIGILSGISLDDLRFAVLAEDTKTIAKIPGIGPKTAGKLLLELKDKLIEEMISFLLLYHNL
;
A
#
# COMPACT_ATOMS: atom_id res chain seq x y z
N MET A 1 -10.63 -9.77 10.22
CA MET A 1 -9.96 -8.75 9.39
C MET A 1 -9.63 -7.53 10.24
N ILE A 2 -8.45 -6.97 10.10
CA ILE A 2 -8.05 -5.75 10.82
C ILE A 2 -8.03 -4.63 9.80
N ALA A 3 -8.97 -3.67 9.89
CA ALA A 3 -9.13 -2.61 8.92
C ALA A 3 -8.24 -1.39 9.20
N PHE A 4 -8.02 -1.10 10.48
CA PHE A 4 -7.13 -0.03 10.91
C PHE A 4 -6.63 -0.28 12.33
N ILE A 5 -5.55 0.38 12.68
CA ILE A 5 -5.04 0.42 14.06
C ILE A 5 -4.84 1.88 14.45
N GLU A 6 -5.44 2.26 15.58
CA GLU A 6 -5.25 3.57 16.19
C GLU A 6 -4.56 3.39 17.55
N GLY A 7 -3.52 4.16 17.77
CA GLY A 7 -2.76 4.06 19.01
C GLY A 7 -1.57 5.01 19.06
N THR A 8 -0.61 4.69 19.90
CA THR A 8 0.59 5.50 20.10
C THR A 8 1.77 4.88 19.34
N LEU A 9 2.45 5.68 18.54
CA LEU A 9 3.67 5.24 17.86
C LEU A 9 4.78 5.04 18.89
N VAL A 10 5.26 3.79 19.01
CA VAL A 10 6.31 3.42 19.97
C VAL A 10 7.68 3.56 19.35
N LYS A 11 7.87 3.02 18.15
CA LYS A 11 9.14 3.10 17.42
C LYS A 11 8.95 2.88 15.93
N LYS A 12 9.95 3.30 15.17
CA LYS A 12 10.06 3.06 13.73
C LYS A 12 11.39 2.38 13.43
N THR A 13 11.38 1.52 12.43
CA THR A 13 12.59 1.00 11.78
C THR A 13 12.63 1.50 10.33
N ILE A 14 13.53 0.97 9.52
CA ILE A 14 13.59 1.31 8.09
C ILE A 14 12.41 0.73 7.29
N SER A 15 11.67 -0.21 7.86
CA SER A 15 10.59 -0.92 7.15
C SER A 15 9.33 -1.13 7.99
N THR A 16 9.38 -0.88 9.29
CA THR A 16 8.26 -1.16 10.20
C THR A 16 7.97 0.00 11.14
N ALA A 17 6.74 -0.01 11.66
CA ALA A 17 6.33 0.83 12.77
C ALA A 17 5.68 -0.04 13.83
N VAL A 18 5.88 0.28 15.10
CA VAL A 18 5.21 -0.38 16.23
C VAL A 18 4.22 0.59 16.83
N VAL A 19 2.96 0.19 16.89
CA VAL A 19 1.86 0.98 17.44
C VAL A 19 1.30 0.26 18.66
N SER A 20 1.26 0.95 19.79
CA SER A 20 0.67 0.45 21.03
C SER A 20 -0.77 0.92 21.14
N THR A 21 -1.69 -0.01 21.35
CA THR A 21 -3.11 0.31 21.54
C THR A 21 -3.45 0.50 23.01
N ALA A 22 -4.63 1.06 23.28
CA ALA A 22 -5.11 1.28 24.65
C ALA A 22 -5.27 -0.02 25.46
N SER A 23 -5.41 -1.17 24.78
CA SER A 23 -5.49 -2.50 25.42
C SER A 23 -4.15 -3.01 25.94
N GLY A 24 -3.05 -2.31 25.66
CA GLY A 24 -1.70 -2.74 26.07
C GLY A 24 -1.00 -3.66 25.07
N LEU A 25 -1.58 -3.86 23.88
CA LEU A 25 -0.95 -4.64 22.81
C LEU A 25 -0.14 -3.71 21.90
N GLY A 26 1.05 -4.18 21.51
CA GLY A 26 1.85 -3.54 20.48
C GLY A 26 1.77 -4.31 19.17
N TYR A 27 1.48 -3.61 18.08
CA TYR A 27 1.41 -4.18 16.74
C TYR A 27 2.58 -3.70 15.92
N GLU A 28 3.30 -4.63 15.29
CA GLU A 28 4.35 -4.31 14.33
C GLU A 28 3.75 -4.38 12.93
N LEU A 29 3.87 -3.28 12.18
CA LEU A 29 3.34 -3.15 10.84
C LEU A 29 4.47 -2.89 9.85
N PHE A 30 4.46 -3.59 8.72
CA PHE A 30 5.26 -3.20 7.57
C PHE A 30 4.59 -1.98 6.92
N VAL A 31 5.39 -0.93 6.70
CA VAL A 31 4.89 0.36 6.20
C VAL A 31 5.79 0.83 5.07
N PRO A 32 5.26 1.41 3.98
CA PRO A 32 6.09 2.00 2.94
C PRO A 32 7.04 3.04 3.51
N VAL A 33 8.25 3.11 2.97
CA VAL A 33 9.28 4.06 3.44
C VAL A 33 8.78 5.50 3.38
N THR A 34 8.03 5.85 2.33
CA THR A 34 7.43 7.16 2.16
C THR A 34 6.48 7.51 3.31
N ASP A 35 5.66 6.56 3.75
CA ASP A 35 4.75 6.74 4.87
C ASP A 35 5.51 6.78 6.20
N LEU A 36 6.53 5.94 6.38
CA LEU A 36 7.38 5.97 7.58
C LEU A 36 8.03 7.34 7.79
N GLN A 37 8.47 7.97 6.70
CA GLN A 37 9.07 9.31 6.74
C GLN A 37 8.08 10.40 7.14
N GLN A 38 6.80 10.19 6.90
CA GLN A 38 5.73 11.13 7.23
C GLN A 38 5.10 10.89 8.60
N LEU A 39 5.45 9.79 9.28
CA LEU A 39 4.94 9.52 10.62
C LEU A 39 5.43 10.59 11.61
N PRO A 40 4.57 10.96 12.59
CA PRO A 40 4.97 11.89 13.64
C PRO A 40 6.04 11.29 14.57
N PRO A 41 6.61 12.09 15.47
CA PRO A 41 7.57 11.56 16.44
C PRO A 41 7.01 10.46 17.32
N ASN A 42 7.89 9.58 17.81
CA ASN A 42 7.52 8.53 18.77
C ASN A 42 6.78 9.17 19.96
N GLY A 43 5.76 8.48 20.44
CA GLY A 43 4.86 8.98 21.49
C GLY A 43 3.61 9.69 20.97
N SER A 44 3.54 9.99 19.68
CA SER A 44 2.37 10.62 19.06
C SER A 44 1.28 9.62 18.76
N LYS A 45 0.04 10.08 18.72
CA LYS A 45 -1.09 9.28 18.25
C LYS A 45 -1.04 9.12 16.75
N VAL A 46 -1.31 7.91 16.28
CA VAL A 46 -1.34 7.57 14.85
C VAL A 46 -2.54 6.68 14.56
N LEU A 47 -3.02 6.77 13.33
CA LEU A 47 -3.97 5.85 12.75
C LEU A 47 -3.37 5.32 11.45
N LEU A 48 -3.26 4.00 11.33
CA LEU A 48 -2.79 3.34 10.12
C LEU A 48 -3.89 2.45 9.57
N HIS A 49 -4.16 2.58 8.28
CA HIS A 49 -5.07 1.69 7.56
C HIS A 49 -4.34 0.41 7.25
N THR A 50 -4.94 -0.74 7.53
CA THR A 50 -4.19 -1.99 7.60
C THR A 50 -4.70 -3.07 6.65
N TYR A 51 -3.78 -3.94 6.30
CA TYR A 51 -4.05 -5.20 5.62
C TYR A 51 -3.39 -6.33 6.41
N LEU A 52 -4.19 -7.32 6.79
CA LEU A 52 -3.70 -8.52 7.48
C LEU A 52 -3.46 -9.63 6.46
N GLN A 53 -2.24 -10.14 6.40
CA GLN A 53 -1.89 -11.31 5.61
C GLN A 53 -1.81 -12.52 6.52
N VAL A 54 -2.56 -13.56 6.19
CA VAL A 54 -2.53 -14.85 6.91
C VAL A 54 -1.94 -15.90 5.98
N LYS A 55 -0.89 -16.57 6.46
CA LYS A 55 -0.22 -17.69 5.78
C LYS A 55 -0.17 -18.89 6.72
N GLU A 56 0.17 -20.07 6.17
CA GLU A 56 0.37 -21.28 6.98
C GLU A 56 1.44 -21.10 8.06
N ASP A 57 2.52 -20.38 7.75
CA ASP A 57 3.68 -20.19 8.60
C ASP A 57 3.64 -18.90 9.44
N GLY A 58 2.53 -18.16 9.41
CA GLY A 58 2.40 -16.98 10.24
C GLY A 58 1.45 -15.92 9.68
N VAL A 59 1.46 -14.77 10.35
CA VAL A 59 0.68 -13.60 9.99
C VAL A 59 1.59 -12.40 9.85
N ALA A 60 1.21 -11.47 8.97
CA ALA A 60 1.89 -10.19 8.82
C ALA A 60 0.86 -9.07 8.69
N LEU A 61 1.18 -7.91 9.24
CA LEU A 61 0.33 -6.75 9.20
C LEU A 61 1.03 -5.64 8.40
N PHE A 62 0.29 -5.04 7.49
CA PHE A 62 0.77 -3.96 6.63
C PHE A 62 -0.03 -2.71 6.93
N GLY A 63 0.61 -1.55 7.01
CA GLY A 63 -0.02 -0.30 7.39
C GLY A 63 0.29 0.85 6.44
N PHE A 64 -0.70 1.75 6.29
CA PHE A 64 -0.65 2.87 5.37
C PHE A 64 -1.26 4.09 6.03
N LEU A 65 -0.71 5.28 5.74
CA LEU A 65 -1.23 6.54 6.28
C LEU A 65 -2.58 6.92 5.67
N SER A 66 -2.87 6.50 4.44
CA SER A 66 -4.11 6.83 3.77
C SER A 66 -4.88 5.59 3.32
N GLU A 67 -6.20 5.69 3.28
CA GLU A 67 -7.06 4.64 2.71
C GLU A 67 -6.73 4.40 1.24
N GLU A 68 -6.39 5.46 0.53
CA GLU A 68 -6.02 5.42 -0.87
C GLU A 68 -4.79 4.53 -1.11
N ALA A 69 -3.74 4.71 -0.29
CA ALA A 69 -2.55 3.87 -0.35
C ALA A 69 -2.89 2.40 -0.08
N LEU A 70 -3.77 2.13 0.88
CA LEU A 70 -4.26 0.78 1.15
C LEU A 70 -4.98 0.18 -0.06
N GLN A 71 -5.83 0.96 -0.73
CA GLN A 71 -6.56 0.48 -1.92
C GLN A 71 -5.61 0.16 -3.07
N ILE A 72 -4.63 1.02 -3.31
CA ILE A 72 -3.60 0.74 -4.34
C ILE A 72 -2.77 -0.50 -3.97
N PHE A 73 -2.40 -0.64 -2.69
CA PHE A 73 -1.72 -1.85 -2.22
C PHE A 73 -2.54 -3.11 -2.52
N LYS A 74 -3.84 -3.08 -2.23
CA LYS A 74 -4.74 -4.21 -2.50
C LYS A 74 -4.82 -4.53 -4.00
N LEU A 75 -4.80 -3.52 -4.85
CA LEU A 75 -4.76 -3.72 -6.30
C LEU A 75 -3.42 -4.34 -6.73
N LEU A 76 -2.32 -3.86 -6.20
CA LEU A 76 -0.99 -4.36 -6.54
C LEU A 76 -0.83 -5.85 -6.22
N ILE A 77 -1.31 -6.29 -5.07
CA ILE A 77 -1.20 -7.71 -4.67
C ILE A 77 -2.11 -8.65 -5.47
N THR A 78 -3.06 -8.12 -6.24
CA THR A 78 -3.85 -8.91 -7.19
C THR A 78 -3.10 -9.18 -8.49
N VAL A 79 -2.03 -8.44 -8.76
CA VAL A 79 -1.19 -8.65 -9.95
C VAL A 79 -0.35 -9.90 -9.74
N ASN A 80 -0.42 -10.81 -10.70
CA ASN A 80 0.33 -12.07 -10.63
C ASN A 80 1.85 -11.79 -10.54
N GLY A 81 2.50 -12.36 -9.53
CA GLY A 81 3.92 -12.15 -9.27
C GLY A 81 4.24 -11.02 -8.29
N ILE A 82 3.24 -10.26 -7.83
CA ILE A 82 3.42 -9.20 -6.82
C ILE A 82 2.75 -9.63 -5.53
N GLY A 83 3.57 -9.94 -4.52
CA GLY A 83 3.11 -10.18 -3.16
C GLY A 83 3.12 -8.91 -2.32
N PRO A 84 2.70 -9.01 -1.04
CA PRO A 84 2.65 -7.84 -0.15
C PRO A 84 3.98 -7.11 0.00
N LYS A 85 5.10 -7.81 0.13
CA LYS A 85 6.42 -7.18 0.23
C LYS A 85 6.82 -6.45 -1.05
N GLY A 86 6.50 -7.05 -2.21
CA GLY A 86 6.70 -6.40 -3.51
C GLY A 86 5.87 -5.13 -3.66
N ALA A 87 4.61 -5.17 -3.23
CA ALA A 87 3.72 -4.01 -3.24
C ALA A 87 4.22 -2.89 -2.33
N ILE A 88 4.71 -3.21 -1.12
CA ILE A 88 5.36 -2.24 -0.23
C ILE A 88 6.59 -1.61 -0.92
N GLY A 89 7.38 -2.41 -1.61
CA GLY A 89 8.53 -1.92 -2.38
C GLY A 89 8.14 -0.92 -3.46
N ILE A 90 7.08 -1.21 -4.19
CA ILE A 90 6.55 -0.31 -5.22
C ILE A 90 6.09 1.01 -4.59
N LEU A 91 5.27 0.95 -3.55
CA LEU A 91 4.77 2.14 -2.86
C LEU A 91 5.87 2.92 -2.12
N SER A 92 7.00 2.30 -1.84
CA SER A 92 8.18 2.96 -1.28
C SER A 92 9.03 3.65 -2.36
N GLY A 93 8.89 3.26 -3.62
CA GLY A 93 9.72 3.75 -4.73
C GLY A 93 9.05 4.76 -5.63
N ILE A 94 7.75 4.98 -5.50
CA ILE A 94 6.99 5.91 -6.34
C ILE A 94 5.82 6.49 -5.54
N SER A 95 5.50 7.77 -5.77
CA SER A 95 4.31 8.37 -5.17
C SER A 95 3.03 7.82 -5.81
N LEU A 96 1.90 7.91 -5.11
CA LEU A 96 0.61 7.47 -5.64
C LEU A 96 0.25 8.24 -6.91
N ASP A 97 0.47 9.54 -6.93
CA ASP A 97 0.18 10.37 -8.11
C ASP A 97 1.05 9.98 -9.29
N ASP A 98 2.35 9.81 -9.09
CA ASP A 98 3.26 9.39 -10.15
C ASP A 98 2.93 7.99 -10.67
N LEU A 99 2.53 7.09 -9.78
CA LEU A 99 2.08 5.75 -10.18
C LEU A 99 0.84 5.83 -11.08
N ARG A 100 -0.16 6.64 -10.70
CA ARG A 100 -1.36 6.84 -11.52
C ARG A 100 -1.03 7.44 -12.87
N PHE A 101 -0.20 8.48 -12.90
CA PHE A 101 0.25 9.10 -14.15
C PHE A 101 0.97 8.10 -15.05
N ALA A 102 1.87 7.31 -14.48
CA ALA A 102 2.59 6.29 -15.23
C ALA A 102 1.63 5.23 -15.81
N VAL A 103 0.64 4.80 -15.04
CA VAL A 103 -0.36 3.84 -15.51
C VAL A 103 -1.21 4.43 -16.65
N LEU A 104 -1.72 5.64 -16.48
CA LEU A 104 -2.54 6.31 -17.49
C LEU A 104 -1.75 6.61 -18.78
N ALA A 105 -0.49 6.98 -18.65
CA ALA A 105 0.41 7.26 -19.77
C ALA A 105 1.06 6.01 -20.37
N GLU A 106 0.82 4.84 -19.78
CA GLU A 106 1.48 3.58 -20.16
C GLU A 106 3.02 3.70 -20.14
N ASP A 107 3.53 4.44 -19.14
CA ASP A 107 4.96 4.73 -19.00
C ASP A 107 5.68 3.60 -18.27
N THR A 108 6.04 2.57 -19.03
CA THR A 108 6.77 1.40 -18.52
C THR A 108 8.17 1.78 -18.01
N LYS A 109 8.79 2.79 -18.56
CA LYS A 109 10.14 3.22 -18.16
C LYS A 109 10.17 3.75 -16.73
N THR A 110 9.17 4.56 -16.35
CA THR A 110 9.06 5.08 -15.00
C THR A 110 8.86 3.94 -14.00
N ILE A 111 7.98 3.00 -14.30
CA ILE A 111 7.72 1.84 -13.43
C ILE A 111 8.95 0.92 -13.35
N ALA A 112 9.64 0.71 -14.44
CA ALA A 112 10.85 -0.14 -14.48
C ALA A 112 12.02 0.43 -13.67
N LYS A 113 11.99 1.72 -13.32
CA LYS A 113 12.99 2.34 -12.45
C LYS A 113 12.81 1.96 -10.97
N ILE A 114 11.65 1.45 -10.58
CA ILE A 114 11.42 1.01 -9.22
C ILE A 114 12.32 -0.20 -8.94
N PRO A 115 13.11 -0.19 -7.85
CA PRO A 115 13.97 -1.32 -7.51
C PRO A 115 13.18 -2.63 -7.40
N GLY A 116 13.70 -3.68 -8.04
CA GLY A 116 13.06 -5.00 -8.05
C GLY A 116 12.04 -5.20 -9.16
N ILE A 117 11.74 -4.17 -9.97
CA ILE A 117 10.83 -4.28 -11.10
C ILE A 117 11.61 -4.15 -12.41
N GLY A 118 11.61 -5.21 -13.20
CA GLY A 118 12.20 -5.20 -14.54
C GLY A 118 11.19 -4.73 -15.59
N PRO A 119 11.66 -4.50 -16.85
CA PRO A 119 10.78 -4.04 -17.93
C PRO A 119 9.58 -4.95 -18.21
N LYS A 120 9.75 -6.25 -18.12
CA LYS A 120 8.69 -7.23 -18.34
C LYS A 120 7.63 -7.16 -17.26
N THR A 121 8.04 -7.09 -16.00
CA THR A 121 7.12 -6.95 -14.87
C THR A 121 6.42 -5.59 -14.90
N ALA A 122 7.14 -4.53 -15.28
CA ALA A 122 6.56 -3.20 -15.43
C ALA A 122 5.44 -3.17 -16.48
N GLY A 123 5.65 -3.78 -17.63
CA GLY A 123 4.64 -3.87 -18.68
C GLY A 123 3.38 -4.62 -18.23
N LYS A 124 3.56 -5.74 -17.55
CA LYS A 124 2.46 -6.55 -17.01
C LYS A 124 1.70 -5.79 -15.92
N LEU A 125 2.43 -5.14 -15.01
CA LEU A 125 1.86 -4.35 -13.93
C LEU A 125 0.98 -3.22 -14.48
N LEU A 126 1.49 -2.48 -15.48
CA LEU A 126 0.74 -1.39 -16.09
C LEU A 126 -0.55 -1.88 -16.74
N LEU A 127 -0.49 -2.97 -17.48
CA LEU A 127 -1.65 -3.53 -18.16
C LEU A 127 -2.74 -3.92 -17.16
N GLU A 128 -2.38 -4.65 -16.12
CA GLU A 128 -3.33 -5.12 -15.11
C GLU A 128 -3.87 -3.98 -14.25
N LEU A 129 -3.03 -3.02 -13.84
CA LEU A 129 -3.48 -1.86 -13.07
C LEU A 129 -4.40 -0.94 -13.85
N LYS A 130 -4.12 -0.73 -15.12
CA LYS A 130 -4.98 0.10 -15.99
C LYS A 130 -6.39 -0.44 -16.04
N ASP A 131 -6.54 -1.74 -16.28
CA ASP A 131 -7.86 -2.39 -16.34
C ASP A 131 -8.60 -2.27 -15.01
N LYS A 132 -7.92 -2.51 -13.90
CA LYS A 132 -8.52 -2.43 -12.55
C LYS A 132 -8.89 -1.01 -12.14
N LEU A 133 -8.07 -0.02 -12.48
CA LEU A 133 -8.39 1.38 -12.22
C LEU A 133 -9.60 1.83 -13.03
N ILE A 134 -9.74 1.37 -14.26
CA ILE A 134 -10.92 1.64 -15.10
C ILE A 134 -12.17 1.01 -14.48
N GLU A 135 -12.09 -0.24 -14.02
CA GLU A 135 -13.20 -0.93 -13.34
C GLU A 135 -13.64 -0.18 -12.07
N GLU A 136 -12.71 0.29 -11.26
CA GLU A 136 -13.02 1.09 -10.07
C GLU A 136 -13.69 2.42 -10.44
N MET A 137 -13.20 3.11 -11.46
CA MET A 137 -13.83 4.34 -11.95
C MET A 137 -15.26 4.11 -12.42
N ILE A 138 -15.50 3.04 -13.16
CA ILE A 138 -16.84 2.69 -13.65
C ILE A 138 -17.76 2.38 -12.47
N SER A 139 -17.30 1.59 -11.50
CA SER A 139 -18.07 1.27 -10.30
C SER A 139 -18.43 2.53 -9.50
N PHE A 140 -17.49 3.45 -9.34
CA PHE A 140 -17.71 4.72 -8.67
C PHE A 140 -18.76 5.59 -9.40
N LEU A 141 -18.64 5.70 -10.72
CA LEU A 141 -19.59 6.45 -11.53
C LEU A 141 -20.99 5.85 -11.48
N LEU A 142 -21.11 4.53 -11.51
CA LEU A 142 -22.40 3.84 -11.38
C LEU A 142 -23.05 4.07 -10.02
N LEU A 143 -22.26 4.09 -8.94
CA LEU A 143 -22.77 4.42 -7.60
C LEU A 143 -23.30 5.85 -7.53
N TYR A 144 -22.60 6.80 -8.16
CA TYR A 144 -23.03 8.21 -8.20
C TYR A 144 -24.26 8.44 -9.06
N HIS A 145 -24.45 7.65 -10.11
CA HIS A 145 -25.62 7.78 -11.02
C HIS A 145 -26.89 7.19 -10.42
N ASN A 146 -26.78 6.28 -9.44
CA ASN A 146 -27.91 5.68 -8.75
C ASN A 146 -28.33 6.44 -7.47
N LEU A 147 -27.68 7.55 -7.19
CA LEU A 147 -28.04 8.48 -6.14
C LEU A 147 -28.83 9.64 -6.72
#